data_45461d9d7466bd3f3bdc493a4f78f565
#
_entry.id   45461d9d7466bd3f3bdc493a4f78f565
#
_cell.length_a   1.000
_cell.length_b   1.000
_cell.length_c   1.000
_cell.angle_alpha   90.00
_cell.angle_beta   90.00
_cell.angle_gamma   90.00
#
_symmetry.space_group_name_H-M   'P 1'
#
loop_
_entity.id
_entity.type
_entity.pdbx_description
1 polymer ?
#
loop_
_entity_poly.entity_id
_entity_poly.type
_entity_poly.pdbx_seq_one_letter_code
_entity_poly.pdbx_strand_id
1 'polypeptide(L)'
;NVIKSDKATFVLANTSGDRTPVTIRYALTAVDPSVRKTWISTDRAFISGAAAFLQISGEENTPCRIAVSPAPWDKVSTALPQIIHDGEPFLFSAKDYDHLIDCPILLSRDSDTLSTEFSVHGAVHRLVIAGCPEADAARLTEDLKKICATTIELWEPETKKPPFSDYLFLLTVSGRWGGL
;
A
#
# COMPACT_ATOMS: atom_id res chain seq x y z
N ASN A 1 -20.67 -18.05 -15.50
CA ASN A 1 -20.97 -18.54 -14.16
C ASN A 1 -19.71 -18.49 -13.30
N VAL A 2 -19.83 -17.97 -12.07
CA VAL A 2 -18.75 -17.99 -11.06
C VAL A 2 -19.06 -19.12 -10.10
N ILE A 3 -18.10 -19.99 -9.89
CA ILE A 3 -18.20 -21.11 -8.96
C ILE A 3 -17.17 -20.90 -7.85
N LYS A 4 -17.61 -20.93 -6.59
CA LYS A 4 -16.71 -20.92 -5.45
C LYS A 4 -16.22 -22.35 -5.22
N SER A 5 -14.93 -22.61 -5.49
CA SER A 5 -14.35 -23.95 -5.36
C SER A 5 -13.88 -24.27 -3.94
N ASP A 6 -13.46 -23.24 -3.18
CA ASP A 6 -13.06 -23.35 -1.77
C ASP A 6 -13.26 -22.02 -1.03
N LYS A 7 -12.67 -21.87 0.17
CA LYS A 7 -12.84 -20.67 1.01
C LYS A 7 -12.36 -19.38 0.35
N ALA A 8 -11.34 -19.46 -0.50
CA ALA A 8 -10.65 -18.30 -1.08
C ALA A 8 -10.62 -18.31 -2.61
N THR A 9 -11.00 -19.40 -3.26
CA THR A 9 -10.87 -19.57 -4.70
C THR A 9 -12.22 -19.52 -5.39
N PHE A 10 -12.27 -18.71 -6.46
CA PHE A 10 -13.42 -18.61 -7.35
C PHE A 10 -13.00 -19.03 -8.76
N VAL A 11 -13.76 -19.89 -9.38
CA VAL A 11 -13.54 -20.32 -10.76
C VAL A 11 -14.57 -19.63 -11.67
N LEU A 12 -14.06 -18.90 -12.65
CA LEU A 12 -14.88 -18.32 -13.72
C LEU A 12 -14.92 -19.30 -14.89
N ALA A 13 -16.04 -19.96 -15.09
CA ALA A 13 -16.24 -20.78 -16.28
C ALA A 13 -16.44 -19.86 -17.50
N ASN A 14 -15.40 -19.73 -18.32
CA ASN A 14 -15.51 -19.09 -19.64
C ASN A 14 -15.92 -20.17 -20.65
N THR A 15 -17.16 -20.11 -21.10
CA THR A 15 -17.72 -21.12 -22.00
C THR A 15 -17.58 -20.75 -23.47
N SER A 16 -17.11 -19.55 -23.80
CA SER A 16 -17.13 -19.04 -25.19
C SER A 16 -15.79 -19.10 -25.92
N GLY A 17 -14.67 -19.39 -25.20
CA GLY A 17 -13.35 -19.37 -25.83
C GLY A 17 -12.87 -17.97 -26.27
N ASP A 18 -13.70 -16.96 -26.09
CA ASP A 18 -13.41 -15.59 -26.43
C ASP A 18 -12.52 -14.92 -25.42
N ARG A 19 -11.56 -14.08 -25.88
CA ARG A 19 -10.74 -13.19 -25.06
C ARG A 19 -11.50 -11.92 -24.62
N THR A 20 -12.77 -12.06 -24.28
CA THR A 20 -13.59 -10.93 -23.85
C THR A 20 -13.14 -10.46 -22.46
N PRO A 21 -12.92 -9.16 -22.25
CA PRO A 21 -12.59 -8.63 -20.93
C PRO A 21 -13.65 -9.00 -19.89
N VAL A 22 -13.21 -9.43 -18.72
CA VAL A 22 -14.08 -9.80 -17.60
C VAL A 22 -13.98 -8.74 -16.51
N THR A 23 -15.15 -8.27 -16.04
CA THR A 23 -15.23 -7.38 -14.88
C THR A 23 -15.72 -8.16 -13.67
N ILE A 24 -14.93 -8.15 -12.60
CA ILE A 24 -15.28 -8.73 -11.29
C ILE A 24 -15.57 -7.60 -10.34
N ARG A 25 -16.74 -7.62 -9.69
CA ARG A 25 -17.12 -6.66 -8.66
C ARG A 25 -17.34 -7.39 -7.36
N TYR A 26 -16.73 -6.89 -6.27
CA TYR A 26 -16.89 -7.44 -4.93
C TYR A 26 -16.85 -6.34 -3.89
N ALA A 27 -17.35 -6.65 -2.71
CA ALA A 27 -17.26 -5.79 -1.53
C ALA A 27 -16.53 -6.53 -0.41
N LEU A 28 -15.79 -5.77 0.37
CA LEU A 28 -15.07 -6.29 1.53
C LEU A 28 -15.67 -5.74 2.82
N THR A 29 -15.84 -6.60 3.82
CA THR A 29 -16.12 -6.16 5.19
C THR A 29 -14.80 -5.87 5.89
N ALA A 30 -14.59 -4.63 6.30
CA ALA A 30 -13.31 -4.11 6.76
C ALA A 30 -13.47 -3.32 8.07
N VAL A 31 -13.76 -4.00 9.17
CA VAL A 31 -14.09 -3.39 10.47
C VAL A 31 -13.03 -3.60 11.56
N ASP A 32 -12.01 -4.39 11.29
CA ASP A 32 -10.99 -4.74 12.30
C ASP A 32 -9.71 -3.92 12.04
N PRO A 33 -9.39 -2.90 12.87
CA PRO A 33 -8.24 -2.03 12.70
C PRO A 33 -6.94 -2.76 13.11
N SER A 34 -6.53 -3.70 12.30
CA SER A 34 -5.28 -4.43 12.40
C SER A 34 -4.36 -4.04 11.26
N VAL A 35 -3.06 -3.96 11.51
CA VAL A 35 -2.03 -3.68 10.50
C VAL A 35 -1.92 -4.74 9.40
N ARG A 36 -2.49 -5.94 9.64
CA ARG A 36 -2.48 -7.05 8.68
C ARG A 36 -3.77 -7.19 7.87
N LYS A 37 -4.76 -6.35 8.14
CA LYS A 37 -6.08 -6.43 7.52
C LYS A 37 -6.44 -5.11 6.87
N THR A 38 -7.29 -5.17 5.88
CA THR A 38 -7.99 -3.99 5.39
C THR A 38 -9.00 -3.54 6.43
N TRP A 39 -9.02 -2.25 6.73
CA TRP A 39 -10.02 -1.64 7.62
C TRP A 39 -10.41 -0.24 7.15
N ILE A 40 -11.62 0.15 7.46
CA ILE A 40 -12.20 1.44 7.10
C ILE A 40 -12.84 2.04 8.34
N SER A 41 -12.56 3.31 8.62
CA SER A 41 -13.20 4.14 9.64
C SER A 41 -13.80 5.39 9.01
N THR A 42 -14.37 6.27 9.82
CA THR A 42 -14.85 7.58 9.37
C THR A 42 -13.71 8.53 8.97
N ASP A 43 -12.54 8.33 9.55
CA ASP A 43 -11.43 9.28 9.45
C ASP A 43 -10.39 8.86 8.40
N ARG A 44 -10.23 7.57 8.21
CA ARG A 44 -9.23 6.99 7.31
C ARG A 44 -9.52 5.54 6.97
N ALA A 45 -8.83 5.01 5.96
CA ALA A 45 -8.86 3.60 5.61
C ALA A 45 -7.45 3.08 5.33
N PHE A 46 -7.22 1.83 5.67
CA PHE A 46 -5.99 1.11 5.35
C PHE A 46 -6.33 -0.13 4.54
N ILE A 47 -5.72 -0.27 3.38
CA ILE A 47 -5.93 -1.39 2.47
C ILE A 47 -4.67 -2.25 2.48
N SER A 48 -4.77 -3.41 3.12
CA SER A 48 -3.76 -4.46 3.00
C SER A 48 -4.02 -5.22 1.70
N GLY A 49 -3.06 -5.19 0.78
CA GLY A 49 -3.24 -5.75 -0.56
C GLY A 49 -3.59 -7.23 -0.55
N ALA A 50 -2.93 -8.03 0.29
CA ALA A 50 -3.21 -9.45 0.44
C ALA A 50 -4.63 -9.78 0.95
N ALA A 51 -5.27 -8.83 1.65
CA ALA A 51 -6.64 -8.98 2.13
C ALA A 51 -7.69 -8.37 1.18
N ALA A 52 -7.25 -7.57 0.21
CA ALA A 52 -8.13 -6.79 -0.64
C ALA A 52 -8.14 -7.21 -2.10
N PHE A 53 -6.98 -7.54 -2.67
CA PHE A 53 -6.87 -7.80 -4.10
C PHE A 53 -6.97 -9.28 -4.43
N LEU A 54 -7.68 -9.57 -5.54
CA LEU A 54 -7.78 -10.92 -6.08
C LEU A 54 -6.54 -11.23 -6.93
N GLN A 55 -5.98 -12.41 -6.74
CA GLN A 55 -4.95 -12.98 -7.61
C GLN A 55 -5.62 -13.73 -8.77
N ILE A 56 -5.12 -13.56 -9.96
CA ILE A 56 -5.51 -14.36 -11.12
C ILE A 56 -4.48 -15.46 -11.28
N SER A 57 -4.93 -16.70 -11.12
CA SER A 57 -4.05 -17.86 -11.23
C SER A 57 -3.45 -17.98 -12.63
N GLY A 58 -2.13 -18.08 -12.69
CA GLY A 58 -1.36 -18.11 -13.94
C GLY A 58 -0.98 -16.73 -14.50
N GLU A 59 -1.42 -15.63 -13.85
CA GLU A 59 -1.10 -14.25 -14.24
C GLU A 59 -0.39 -13.47 -13.12
N GLU A 60 0.24 -14.18 -12.19
CA GLU A 60 0.89 -13.61 -11.00
C GLU A 60 1.97 -12.57 -11.34
N ASN A 61 2.67 -12.79 -12.46
CA ASN A 61 3.75 -11.92 -12.94
C ASN A 61 3.29 -10.83 -13.91
N THR A 62 1.97 -10.67 -14.09
CA THR A 62 1.43 -9.67 -15.01
C THR A 62 1.35 -8.30 -14.33
N PRO A 63 1.88 -7.22 -14.96
CA PRO A 63 1.75 -5.88 -14.42
C PRO A 63 0.30 -5.43 -14.26
N CYS A 64 0.02 -4.78 -13.13
CA CYS A 64 -1.34 -4.31 -12.81
C CYS A 64 -1.38 -2.77 -12.73
N ARG A 65 -2.57 -2.22 -12.95
CA ARG A 65 -2.88 -0.81 -12.68
C ARG A 65 -3.97 -0.73 -11.63
N ILE A 66 -3.83 0.22 -10.72
CA ILE A 66 -4.74 0.41 -9.61
C ILE A 66 -5.21 1.86 -9.63
N ALA A 67 -6.48 2.09 -9.91
CA ALA A 67 -7.12 3.38 -9.74
C ALA A 67 -7.83 3.41 -8.39
N VAL A 68 -7.54 4.41 -7.57
CA VAL A 68 -8.09 4.56 -6.24
C VAL A 68 -9.03 5.76 -6.21
N SER A 69 -10.27 5.54 -5.75
CA SER A 69 -11.21 6.63 -5.44
C SER A 69 -11.23 6.84 -3.94
N PRO A 70 -10.54 7.86 -3.41
CA PRO A 70 -10.32 7.98 -1.97
C PRO A 70 -11.54 8.52 -1.20
N ALA A 71 -12.58 9.03 -1.86
CA ALA A 71 -13.72 9.63 -1.17
C ALA A 71 -14.32 8.74 -0.06
N PRO A 72 -14.61 9.29 1.12
CA PRO A 72 -14.69 10.72 1.47
C PRO A 72 -13.35 11.39 1.89
N TRP A 73 -12.24 10.71 1.75
CA TRP A 73 -10.90 11.24 1.99
C TRP A 73 -10.35 11.88 0.71
N ASP A 74 -9.22 12.55 0.79
CA ASP A 74 -8.64 13.31 -0.32
C ASP A 74 -7.15 12.99 -0.57
N LYS A 75 -6.57 12.11 0.25
CA LYS A 75 -5.17 11.71 0.15
C LYS A 75 -5.01 10.20 0.04
N VAL A 76 -4.14 9.77 -0.86
CA VAL A 76 -3.71 8.39 -1.03
C VAL A 76 -2.21 8.30 -0.79
N SER A 77 -1.79 7.45 0.13
CA SER A 77 -0.37 7.20 0.42
C SER A 77 -0.05 5.72 0.23
N THR A 78 0.89 5.45 -0.65
CA THR A 78 1.37 4.09 -0.98
C THR A 78 2.80 4.15 -1.52
N ALA A 79 3.50 3.02 -1.50
CA ALA A 79 4.80 2.86 -2.16
C ALA A 79 4.67 2.52 -3.65
N LEU A 80 3.46 2.21 -4.14
CA LEU A 80 3.25 1.94 -5.56
C LEU A 80 3.61 3.17 -6.42
N PRO A 81 4.35 3.00 -7.53
CA PRO A 81 4.62 4.07 -8.47
C PRO A 81 3.35 4.70 -9.03
N GLN A 82 3.25 6.02 -8.92
CA GLN A 82 2.11 6.77 -9.46
C GLN A 82 2.24 6.91 -10.98
N ILE A 83 1.13 6.73 -11.68
CA ILE A 83 1.00 7.02 -13.11
C ILE A 83 0.32 8.38 -13.24
N ILE A 84 1.00 9.32 -13.92
CA ILE A 84 0.38 10.60 -14.22
C ILE A 84 -0.55 10.41 -15.42
N HIS A 85 -1.84 10.60 -15.18
CA HIS A 85 -2.88 10.49 -16.21
C HIS A 85 -3.97 11.53 -15.95
N ASP A 86 -4.37 12.24 -17.01
CA ASP A 86 -5.39 13.28 -16.90
C ASP A 86 -6.74 12.70 -16.44
N GLY A 87 -7.29 13.30 -15.39
CA GLY A 87 -8.57 12.88 -14.80
C GLY A 87 -8.49 11.73 -13.79
N GLU A 88 -7.33 11.11 -13.60
CA GLU A 88 -7.13 10.02 -12.63
C GLU A 88 -5.97 10.33 -11.68
N PRO A 89 -6.15 11.21 -10.69
CA PRO A 89 -5.07 11.68 -9.82
C PRO A 89 -4.44 10.59 -8.96
N PHE A 90 -5.15 9.48 -8.74
CA PHE A 90 -4.70 8.37 -7.89
C PHE A 90 -4.62 7.06 -8.68
N LEU A 91 -3.91 7.10 -9.80
CA LEU A 91 -3.59 5.93 -10.61
C LEU A 91 -2.17 5.45 -10.30
N PHE A 92 -2.02 4.17 -10.02
CA PHE A 92 -0.75 3.55 -9.65
C PHE A 92 -0.48 2.29 -10.50
N SER A 93 0.78 1.86 -10.50
CA SER A 93 1.19 0.61 -11.15
C SER A 93 1.88 -0.33 -10.17
N ALA A 94 1.68 -1.62 -10.38
CA ALA A 94 2.49 -2.68 -9.76
C ALA A 94 3.12 -3.53 -10.87
N LYS A 95 4.37 -3.96 -10.69
CA LYS A 95 5.08 -4.79 -11.67
C LYS A 95 4.50 -6.20 -11.78
N ASP A 96 3.93 -6.70 -10.68
CA ASP A 96 3.34 -8.02 -10.52
C ASP A 96 2.37 -8.02 -9.32
N TYR A 97 1.75 -9.16 -9.04
CA TYR A 97 0.83 -9.29 -7.91
C TYR A 97 1.54 -9.18 -6.56
N ASP A 98 2.74 -9.74 -6.41
CA ASP A 98 3.50 -9.67 -5.15
C ASP A 98 3.83 -8.22 -4.81
N HIS A 99 4.30 -7.44 -5.78
CA HIS A 99 4.52 -6.00 -5.59
C HIS A 99 3.23 -5.25 -5.22
N LEU A 100 2.08 -5.64 -5.80
CA LEU A 100 0.80 -5.03 -5.47
C LEU A 100 0.41 -5.26 -4.01
N ILE A 101 0.56 -6.49 -3.51
CA ILE A 101 0.15 -6.83 -2.15
C ILE A 101 1.14 -6.38 -1.07
N ASP A 102 2.41 -6.20 -1.43
CA ASP A 102 3.46 -5.71 -0.53
C ASP A 102 3.40 -4.19 -0.32
N CYS A 103 2.63 -3.48 -1.14
CA CYS A 103 2.46 -2.04 -1.04
C CYS A 103 1.07 -1.68 -0.49
N PRO A 104 0.89 -1.57 0.82
CA PRO A 104 -0.37 -1.15 1.40
C PRO A 104 -0.76 0.27 0.97
N ILE A 105 -2.06 0.56 1.01
CA ILE A 105 -2.60 1.87 0.63
C ILE A 105 -3.29 2.47 1.85
N LEU A 106 -2.86 3.67 2.24
CA LEU A 106 -3.50 4.45 3.28
C LEU A 106 -4.33 5.57 2.63
N LEU A 107 -5.60 5.62 2.96
CA LEU A 107 -6.51 6.71 2.61
C LEU A 107 -6.73 7.59 3.83
N SER A 108 -6.50 8.89 3.70
CA SER A 108 -6.61 9.83 4.81
C SER A 108 -7.03 11.21 4.30
N ARG A 109 -7.25 12.15 5.22
CA ARG A 109 -7.41 13.56 4.87
C ARG A 109 -6.05 14.23 4.88
N ASP A 110 -5.79 15.09 3.90
CA ASP A 110 -4.53 15.83 3.86
C ASP A 110 -4.33 16.69 5.12
N SER A 111 -5.42 17.28 5.61
CA SER A 111 -5.43 18.08 6.85
C SER A 111 -5.11 17.27 8.13
N ASP A 112 -5.24 15.95 8.10
CA ASP A 112 -4.97 15.02 9.22
C ASP A 112 -3.69 14.21 8.99
N THR A 113 -2.89 14.57 7.98
CA THR A 113 -1.74 13.78 7.56
C THR A 113 -0.48 14.63 7.45
N LEU A 114 0.54 14.23 8.17
CA LEU A 114 1.88 14.77 8.06
C LEU A 114 2.72 13.87 7.17
N SER A 115 3.50 14.46 6.28
CA SER A 115 4.43 13.72 5.41
C SER A 115 5.80 14.40 5.42
N THR A 116 6.86 13.60 5.51
CA THR A 116 8.24 14.07 5.40
C THR A 116 9.08 13.06 4.63
N GLU A 117 10.21 13.52 4.11
CA GLU A 117 11.12 12.72 3.31
C GLU A 117 12.57 12.94 3.79
N PHE A 118 13.38 11.88 3.72
CA PHE A 118 14.80 11.91 4.02
C PHE A 118 15.55 10.85 3.22
N SER A 119 16.87 11.01 3.09
CA SER A 119 17.70 10.04 2.38
C SER A 119 18.71 9.39 3.31
N VAL A 120 18.90 8.07 3.13
CA VAL A 120 19.92 7.28 3.83
C VAL A 120 20.56 6.32 2.83
N HIS A 121 21.89 6.33 2.76
CA HIS A 121 22.68 5.47 1.85
C HIS A 121 22.20 5.45 0.39
N GLY A 122 21.72 6.61 -0.09
CA GLY A 122 21.26 6.78 -1.46
C GLY A 122 19.82 6.34 -1.74
N ALA A 123 19.13 5.78 -0.76
CA ALA A 123 17.70 5.49 -0.85
C ALA A 123 16.85 6.60 -0.23
N VAL A 124 15.73 6.90 -0.85
CA VAL A 124 14.74 7.86 -0.36
C VAL A 124 13.81 7.15 0.62
N HIS A 125 13.60 7.75 1.77
CA HIS A 125 12.67 7.26 2.79
C HIS A 125 11.58 8.30 3.00
N ARG A 126 10.33 7.87 2.90
CA ARG A 126 9.16 8.70 3.14
C ARG A 126 8.47 8.27 4.42
N LEU A 127 8.11 9.22 5.28
CA LEU A 127 7.32 8.99 6.47
C LEU A 127 5.98 9.69 6.31
N VAL A 128 4.90 8.94 6.42
CA VAL A 128 3.52 9.43 6.41
C VAL A 128 2.87 9.08 7.74
N ILE A 129 2.36 10.08 8.44
CA ILE A 129 1.69 9.94 9.74
C ILE A 129 0.26 10.46 9.60
N ALA A 130 -0.73 9.60 9.74
CA ALA A 130 -2.13 9.97 9.74
C ALA A 130 -2.74 9.90 11.14
N GLY A 131 -3.49 10.93 11.53
CA GLY A 131 -4.15 11.06 12.82
C GLY A 131 -3.33 11.79 13.89
N CYS A 132 -2.23 12.41 13.51
CA CYS A 132 -1.42 13.28 14.38
C CYS A 132 -0.63 14.27 13.53
N PRO A 133 -1.30 15.25 12.90
CA PRO A 133 -0.63 16.22 12.03
C PRO A 133 0.37 17.11 12.77
N GLU A 134 0.24 17.22 14.10
CA GLU A 134 1.13 17.95 15.00
C GLU A 134 2.34 17.14 15.50
N ALA A 135 2.54 15.92 15.01
CA ALA A 135 3.68 15.09 15.42
C ALA A 135 5.02 15.78 15.15
N ASP A 136 6.00 15.58 16.03
CA ASP A 136 7.36 16.09 15.84
C ASP A 136 8.07 15.32 14.71
N ALA A 137 7.76 15.70 13.48
CA ALA A 137 8.31 15.09 12.28
C ALA A 137 9.84 15.21 12.22
N ALA A 138 10.41 16.31 12.72
CA ALA A 138 11.85 16.54 12.69
C ALA A 138 12.58 15.53 13.57
N ARG A 139 12.10 15.34 14.80
CA ARG A 139 12.64 14.35 15.72
C ARG A 139 12.49 12.93 15.18
N LEU A 140 11.29 12.56 14.70
CA LEU A 140 11.03 11.24 14.16
C LEU A 140 11.92 10.96 12.94
N THR A 141 12.12 11.94 12.07
CA THR A 141 13.00 11.83 10.90
C THR A 141 14.45 11.57 11.31
N GLU A 142 14.97 12.29 12.30
CA GLU A 142 16.34 12.11 12.80
C GLU A 142 16.54 10.74 13.47
N ASP A 143 15.54 10.26 14.20
CA ASP A 143 15.59 8.92 14.80
C ASP A 143 15.51 7.82 13.72
N LEU A 144 14.62 7.97 12.73
CA LEU A 144 14.53 7.03 11.61
C LEU A 144 15.79 6.99 10.76
N LYS A 145 16.45 8.13 10.50
CA LYS A 145 17.74 8.15 9.80
C LYS A 145 18.78 7.26 10.48
N LYS A 146 18.90 7.35 11.80
CA LYS A 146 19.83 6.51 12.57
C LYS A 146 19.47 5.04 12.49
N ILE A 147 18.19 4.71 12.66
CA ILE A 147 17.69 3.34 12.61
C ILE A 147 17.94 2.77 11.21
N CYS A 148 17.57 3.47 10.15
CA CYS A 148 17.75 3.01 8.76
C CYS A 148 19.23 2.83 8.43
N ALA A 149 20.09 3.80 8.81
CA ALA A 149 21.53 3.69 8.57
C ALA A 149 22.12 2.46 9.25
N THR A 150 21.83 2.27 10.54
CA THR A 150 22.33 1.10 11.29
C THR A 150 21.81 -0.21 10.71
N THR A 151 20.54 -0.26 10.31
CA THR A 151 19.93 -1.46 9.73
C THR A 151 20.55 -1.80 8.37
N ILE A 152 20.72 -0.81 7.49
CA ILE A 152 21.34 -0.99 6.18
C ILE A 152 22.80 -1.46 6.34
N GLU A 153 23.57 -0.84 7.23
CA GLU A 153 24.95 -1.22 7.48
C GLU A 153 25.10 -2.62 8.10
N LEU A 154 24.11 -3.06 8.87
CA LEU A 154 24.08 -4.41 9.43
C LEU A 154 23.85 -5.49 8.36
N TRP A 155 22.91 -5.26 7.45
CA TRP A 155 22.54 -6.25 6.42
C TRP A 155 23.41 -6.17 5.17
N GLU A 156 23.94 -4.98 4.89
CA GLU A 156 24.78 -4.69 3.72
C GLU A 156 26.14 -4.11 4.14
N PRO A 157 26.95 -4.83 4.94
CA PRO A 157 28.15 -4.28 5.55
C PRO A 157 29.22 -3.83 4.55
N GLU A 158 29.27 -4.47 3.39
CA GLU A 158 30.27 -4.17 2.35
C GLU A 158 29.84 -3.02 1.45
N THR A 159 28.61 -3.07 0.97
CA THR A 159 28.08 -2.11 -0.01
C THR A 159 27.48 -0.89 0.63
N LYS A 160 26.94 -1.03 1.85
CA LYS A 160 26.12 -0.04 2.55
C LYS A 160 24.97 0.49 1.70
N LYS A 161 24.47 -0.33 0.76
CA LYS A 161 23.39 0.04 -0.15
C LYS A 161 22.19 -0.87 0.08
N PRO A 162 21.01 -0.31 0.38
CA PRO A 162 19.81 -1.12 0.51
C PRO A 162 19.38 -1.68 -0.86
N PRO A 163 18.62 -2.80 -0.90
CA PRO A 163 18.14 -3.43 -2.12
C PRO A 163 16.96 -2.67 -2.78
N PHE A 164 16.67 -1.47 -2.31
CA PHE A 164 15.57 -0.61 -2.78
C PHE A 164 16.06 0.82 -3.00
N SER A 165 15.39 1.56 -3.87
CA SER A 165 15.64 2.99 -4.12
C SER A 165 14.77 3.91 -3.26
N ASP A 166 13.60 3.41 -2.84
CA ASP A 166 12.67 4.14 -1.97
C ASP A 166 11.99 3.21 -0.97
N TYR A 167 11.63 3.76 0.19
CA TYR A 167 10.95 3.08 1.28
C TYR A 167 9.90 3.97 1.92
N LEU A 168 8.73 3.43 2.21
CA LEU A 168 7.62 4.17 2.79
C LEU A 168 7.25 3.64 4.17
N PHE A 169 7.34 4.51 5.18
CA PHE A 169 6.75 4.28 6.49
C PHE A 169 5.33 4.85 6.52
N LEU A 170 4.35 3.99 6.79
CA LEU A 170 2.96 4.38 7.01
C LEU A 170 2.61 4.22 8.49
N LEU A 171 2.39 5.33 9.19
CA LEU A 171 1.97 5.36 10.58
C LEU A 171 0.52 5.84 10.67
N THR A 172 -0.26 5.14 11.46
CA THR A 172 -1.59 5.62 11.86
C THR A 172 -1.62 5.77 13.38
N VAL A 173 -1.92 6.98 13.84
CA VAL A 173 -2.06 7.25 15.27
C VAL A 173 -3.51 7.02 15.68
N SER A 174 -3.72 6.16 16.67
CA SER A 174 -5.03 5.84 17.22
C SER A 174 -4.91 5.60 18.72
N GLY A 175 -6.01 5.48 19.44
CA GLY A 175 -6.01 5.10 20.85
C GLY A 175 -5.55 3.66 21.12
N ARG A 176 -5.18 2.92 20.08
CA ARG A 176 -4.63 1.56 20.13
C ARG A 176 -3.23 1.56 19.55
N TRP A 177 -2.37 0.70 20.04
CA TRP A 177 -1.02 0.54 19.51
C TRP A 177 -0.87 -0.81 18.79
N GLY A 178 0.02 -0.86 17.82
CA GLY A 178 0.36 -2.05 17.05
C GLY A 178 1.37 -1.70 15.96
N GLY A 179 2.07 -2.69 15.46
CA GLY A 179 3.04 -2.56 14.38
C GLY A 179 3.16 -3.86 13.59
N LEU A 180 3.76 -3.78 12.43
CA LEU A 180 4.27 -4.90 11.63
C LEU A 180 5.77 -4.98 11.77
#